data_dabf602e0f59986c44b6eac6e43c6e22
#
_entry.id   dabf602e0f59986c44b6eac6e43c6e22
#
_cell.length_a   1.000
_cell.length_b   1.000
_cell.length_c   1.000
_cell.angle_alpha   90.00
_cell.angle_beta   90.00
_cell.angle_gamma   90.00
#
_symmetry.space_group_name_H-M   'P 1'
#
loop_
_entity.id
_entity.type
_entity.pdbx_description
1 polymer ?
#
loop_
_entity_poly.entity_id
_entity_poly.type
_entity_poly.pdbx_seq_one_letter_code
_entity_poly.pdbx_strand_id
1 'polypeptide(L)'
;MILLVAEMEDLRADPNGPVEAVVIESHLASGRGAVASAVVRDGTLREKDWVVAGATSGRIKALLDESGNRVTEAGPGMAVEILGFSDVAEVGATVLVVKNQSEARRIAQEQARQEKQLQVVERPMSFDDFFAQAEEKAKLLLILKAGSTGALEAARREVEGLDVGDVELEILHAGVGMISESDILLASPVADKCLIVGFGVKVDPKATRVADREKRVAVFTYQVIYDLVEEVERALRRRLAPEITETQIGIVEVRDLFKIPSGVVAGCYVADGRVTRRANVRVTRGGEVVHVGEIASLRRFEDDVREVQAGRECGLRVQGFDDVQVGDRLEIFETEEVAR
;
A
#
# COMPACT_ATOMS: atom_id res chain seq x y z
N MET A 1 -13.82 -41.10 -15.16
CA MET A 1 -12.83 -40.33 -15.97
C MET A 1 -11.56 -40.05 -15.13
N ILE A 2 -11.59 -39.28 -14.02
CA ILE A 2 -10.37 -38.91 -13.24
C ILE A 2 -9.61 -40.17 -12.75
N LEU A 3 -10.29 -41.12 -12.14
CA LEU A 3 -9.68 -42.39 -11.65
C LEU A 3 -9.05 -43.19 -12.81
N LEU A 4 -9.70 -43.26 -13.95
CA LEU A 4 -9.19 -43.99 -15.11
C LEU A 4 -7.93 -43.33 -15.70
N VAL A 5 -7.86 -41.99 -15.70
CA VAL A 5 -6.65 -41.26 -16.10
C VAL A 5 -5.53 -41.47 -15.10
N ALA A 6 -5.84 -41.43 -13.80
CA ALA A 6 -4.85 -41.70 -12.73
C ALA A 6 -4.28 -43.13 -12.79
N GLU A 7 -5.13 -44.13 -13.11
CA GLU A 7 -4.68 -45.51 -13.32
C GLU A 7 -3.78 -45.69 -14.55
N MET A 8 -3.99 -44.87 -15.60
CA MET A 8 -3.14 -44.90 -16.79
C MET A 8 -1.75 -44.31 -16.57
N GLU A 9 -1.60 -43.38 -15.62
CA GLU A 9 -0.32 -42.74 -15.30
C GLU A 9 0.63 -43.62 -14.49
N ASP A 10 0.17 -44.82 -13.98
CA ASP A 10 0.95 -45.77 -13.16
C ASP A 10 1.79 -45.07 -12.05
N LEU A 11 1.12 -44.20 -11.28
CA LEU A 11 1.76 -43.43 -10.22
C LEU A 11 2.36 -44.33 -9.17
N ARG A 12 3.68 -44.28 -8.98
CA ARG A 12 4.42 -45.13 -8.03
C ARG A 12 5.14 -44.28 -6.99
N ALA A 13 5.28 -44.79 -5.80
CA ALA A 13 6.08 -44.22 -4.74
C ALA A 13 6.77 -45.33 -3.92
N ASP A 14 7.94 -45.05 -3.35
CA ASP A 14 8.67 -45.98 -2.48
C ASP A 14 8.53 -45.57 -1.01
N PRO A 15 7.73 -46.25 -0.20
CA PRO A 15 7.57 -45.92 1.23
C PRO A 15 8.88 -46.03 2.04
N ASN A 16 9.88 -46.79 1.53
CA ASN A 16 11.18 -46.98 2.17
C ASN A 16 12.27 -46.09 1.57
N GLY A 17 11.95 -45.32 0.55
CA GLY A 17 12.85 -44.36 -0.10
C GLY A 17 13.15 -43.14 0.75
N PRO A 18 13.96 -42.24 0.21
CA PRO A 18 14.15 -40.91 0.81
C PRO A 18 12.84 -40.18 0.96
N VAL A 19 12.63 -39.53 2.10
CA VAL A 19 11.39 -38.77 2.35
C VAL A 19 11.38 -37.49 1.52
N GLU A 20 10.32 -37.35 0.75
CA GLU A 20 9.98 -36.13 0.02
C GLU A 20 8.51 -35.78 0.27
N ALA A 21 8.25 -34.63 0.90
CA ALA A 21 6.91 -34.11 1.06
C ALA A 21 6.87 -32.64 0.62
N VAL A 22 5.72 -32.17 0.17
CA VAL A 22 5.56 -30.78 -0.31
C VAL A 22 4.64 -30.03 0.64
N VAL A 23 5.09 -28.87 1.10
CA VAL A 23 4.29 -27.95 1.93
C VAL A 23 3.19 -27.33 1.09
N ILE A 24 1.94 -27.52 1.50
CA ILE A 24 0.76 -26.95 0.83
C ILE A 24 0.31 -25.68 1.53
N GLU A 25 0.41 -25.63 2.86
CA GLU A 25 0.00 -24.49 3.68
C GLU A 25 0.90 -24.42 4.91
N SER A 26 1.10 -23.23 5.44
CA SER A 26 1.84 -23.05 6.69
C SER A 26 1.31 -21.84 7.46
N HIS A 27 1.24 -21.99 8.79
CA HIS A 27 0.72 -20.94 9.67
C HIS A 27 1.33 -21.00 11.07
N LEU A 28 1.13 -19.94 11.83
CA LEU A 28 1.53 -19.87 13.24
C LEU A 28 0.32 -20.18 14.13
N ALA A 29 0.31 -21.37 14.74
CA ALA A 29 -0.76 -21.77 15.64
C ALA A 29 -0.46 -21.32 17.07
N SER A 30 -1.45 -20.69 17.73
CA SER A 30 -1.32 -20.26 19.13
C SER A 30 -1.04 -21.46 20.06
N GLY A 31 0.08 -21.38 20.79
CA GLY A 31 0.52 -22.43 21.71
C GLY A 31 1.17 -23.66 21.07
N ARG A 32 1.10 -23.83 19.74
CA ARG A 32 1.71 -24.96 19.01
C ARG A 32 2.97 -24.56 18.22
N GLY A 33 3.13 -23.25 17.94
CA GLY A 33 4.21 -22.72 17.11
C GLY A 33 3.92 -22.84 15.60
N ALA A 34 4.96 -22.96 14.81
CA ALA A 34 4.83 -23.13 13.37
C ALA A 34 4.29 -24.52 13.04
N VAL A 35 3.26 -24.56 12.20
CA VAL A 35 2.58 -25.75 11.69
C VAL A 35 2.63 -25.70 10.18
N ALA A 36 3.01 -26.81 9.53
CA ALA A 36 3.00 -26.94 8.09
C ALA A 36 2.13 -28.13 7.67
N SER A 37 1.15 -27.90 6.81
CA SER A 37 0.40 -28.96 6.13
C SER A 37 1.18 -29.38 4.90
N ALA A 38 1.50 -30.66 4.79
CA ALA A 38 2.29 -31.21 3.69
C ALA A 38 1.67 -32.51 3.16
N VAL A 39 1.91 -32.76 1.88
CA VAL A 39 1.58 -34.07 1.25
C VAL A 39 2.87 -34.83 1.02
N VAL A 40 2.92 -36.04 1.57
CA VAL A 40 4.06 -36.94 1.37
C VAL A 40 4.02 -37.52 -0.04
N ARG A 41 5.08 -37.29 -0.81
CA ARG A 41 5.22 -37.80 -2.18
C ARG A 41 5.97 -39.14 -2.22
N ASP A 42 7.03 -39.23 -1.40
CA ASP A 42 7.88 -40.40 -1.35
C ASP A 42 8.45 -40.61 0.06
N GLY A 43 8.87 -41.81 0.39
CA GLY A 43 9.35 -42.16 1.71
C GLY A 43 8.26 -42.17 2.79
N THR A 44 8.66 -42.25 4.06
CA THR A 44 7.76 -42.21 5.21
C THR A 44 8.29 -41.23 6.26
N LEU A 45 7.51 -40.16 6.53
CA LEU A 45 7.76 -39.23 7.64
C LEU A 45 7.44 -39.89 8.98
N ARG A 46 8.27 -39.69 9.99
CA ARG A 46 8.06 -40.18 11.35
C ARG A 46 8.20 -39.10 12.40
N GLU A 47 7.51 -39.27 13.51
CA GLU A 47 7.77 -38.44 14.69
C GLU A 47 9.25 -38.49 15.08
N LYS A 48 9.76 -37.36 15.56
CA LYS A 48 11.16 -37.14 15.99
C LYS A 48 12.18 -37.05 14.86
N ASP A 49 11.79 -37.19 13.60
CA ASP A 49 12.68 -36.91 12.48
C ASP A 49 13.14 -35.45 12.47
N TRP A 50 14.36 -35.23 12.02
CA TRP A 50 14.87 -33.90 11.72
C TRP A 50 14.50 -33.56 10.29
N VAL A 51 13.85 -32.42 10.11
CA VAL A 51 13.31 -32.00 8.81
C VAL A 51 13.79 -30.58 8.44
N VAL A 52 13.89 -30.36 7.14
CA VAL A 52 14.15 -29.05 6.54
C VAL A 52 13.06 -28.79 5.50
N ALA A 53 12.55 -27.56 5.44
CA ALA A 53 11.62 -27.10 4.42
C ALA A 53 11.98 -25.64 4.06
N GLY A 54 12.56 -25.43 2.86
CA GLY A 54 13.08 -24.10 2.49
C GLY A 54 14.09 -23.57 3.49
N ALA A 55 13.96 -22.33 3.90
CA ALA A 55 14.83 -21.66 4.86
C ALA A 55 14.58 -22.07 6.34
N THR A 56 13.59 -22.94 6.62
CA THR A 56 13.27 -23.37 7.98
C THR A 56 13.61 -24.82 8.24
N SER A 57 13.86 -25.16 9.50
CA SER A 57 14.18 -26.53 9.94
C SER A 57 13.58 -26.80 11.29
N GLY A 58 13.43 -28.09 11.63
CA GLY A 58 12.87 -28.46 12.92
C GLY A 58 12.99 -29.94 13.22
N ARG A 59 12.51 -30.31 14.39
CA ARG A 59 12.30 -31.71 14.76
C ARG A 59 10.82 -31.97 14.90
N ILE A 60 10.31 -32.97 14.20
CA ILE A 60 8.89 -33.35 14.25
C ILE A 60 8.49 -33.68 15.67
N LYS A 61 7.61 -32.87 16.26
CA LYS A 61 7.04 -33.06 17.59
C LYS A 61 5.78 -33.91 17.55
N ALA A 62 4.99 -33.75 16.50
CA ALA A 62 3.78 -34.48 16.22
C ALA A 62 3.44 -34.40 14.73
N LEU A 63 2.77 -35.46 14.24
CA LEU A 63 2.10 -35.46 12.94
C LEU A 63 0.60 -35.62 13.21
N LEU A 64 -0.23 -34.85 12.52
CA LEU A 64 -1.69 -34.97 12.59
C LEU A 64 -2.23 -35.34 11.22
N ASP A 65 -3.20 -36.23 11.16
CA ASP A 65 -3.92 -36.57 9.94
C ASP A 65 -4.96 -35.50 9.56
N GLU A 66 -5.66 -35.69 8.44
CA GLU A 66 -6.72 -34.80 7.96
C GLU A 66 -7.90 -34.66 8.96
N SER A 67 -8.04 -35.56 9.90
CA SER A 67 -9.05 -35.52 10.96
C SER A 67 -8.53 -34.88 12.26
N GLY A 68 -7.26 -34.45 12.28
CA GLY A 68 -6.60 -33.85 13.44
C GLY A 68 -6.14 -34.87 14.48
N ASN A 69 -6.15 -36.15 14.16
CA ASN A 69 -5.65 -37.22 15.07
C ASN A 69 -4.14 -37.33 14.93
N ARG A 70 -3.48 -37.62 16.05
CA ARG A 70 -2.04 -37.83 16.07
C ARG A 70 -1.68 -39.19 15.45
N VAL A 71 -0.78 -39.15 14.47
CA VAL A 71 -0.21 -40.34 13.83
C VAL A 71 1.30 -40.38 14.08
N THR A 72 1.86 -41.59 14.14
CA THR A 72 3.29 -41.80 14.41
C THR A 72 4.13 -41.74 13.14
N GLU A 73 3.52 -42.02 11.99
CA GLU A 73 4.14 -42.04 10.68
C GLU A 73 3.14 -41.64 9.58
N ALA A 74 3.66 -41.13 8.48
CA ALA A 74 2.90 -40.76 7.31
C ALA A 74 3.63 -41.21 6.05
N GLY A 75 2.99 -42.09 5.28
CA GLY A 75 3.53 -42.61 4.02
C GLY A 75 3.10 -41.81 2.79
N PRO A 76 3.54 -42.24 1.59
CA PRO A 76 3.20 -41.61 0.35
C PRO A 76 1.70 -41.45 0.10
N GLY A 77 1.29 -40.29 -0.41
CA GLY A 77 -0.09 -39.93 -0.69
C GLY A 77 -0.85 -39.39 0.54
N MET A 78 -0.28 -39.45 1.75
CA MET A 78 -0.91 -38.90 2.95
C MET A 78 -0.69 -37.38 3.05
N ALA A 79 -1.77 -36.70 3.40
CA ALA A 79 -1.71 -35.29 3.83
C ALA A 79 -1.57 -35.26 5.37
N VAL A 80 -0.61 -34.48 5.86
CA VAL A 80 -0.35 -34.36 7.31
C VAL A 80 0.01 -32.97 7.73
N GLU A 81 -0.42 -32.61 8.94
CA GLU A 81 0.12 -31.42 9.61
C GLU A 81 1.39 -31.82 10.40
N ILE A 82 2.47 -31.09 10.12
CA ILE A 82 3.77 -31.29 10.75
C ILE A 82 3.96 -30.18 11.78
N LEU A 83 4.09 -30.58 13.04
CA LEU A 83 4.42 -29.67 14.14
C LEU A 83 5.89 -29.83 14.52
N GLY A 84 6.59 -28.72 14.70
CA GLY A 84 7.95 -28.72 15.22
C GLY A 84 8.99 -27.95 14.42
N PHE A 85 8.61 -27.30 13.34
CA PHE A 85 9.45 -26.33 12.64
C PHE A 85 9.78 -25.16 13.56
N SER A 86 10.93 -24.52 13.32
CA SER A 86 11.39 -23.33 14.06
C SER A 86 10.67 -22.07 13.63
N ASP A 87 10.20 -22.02 12.40
CA ASP A 87 9.49 -20.89 11.79
C ASP A 87 8.49 -21.40 10.75
N VAL A 88 7.67 -20.52 10.21
CA VAL A 88 6.69 -20.84 9.16
C VAL A 88 7.44 -21.28 7.90
N ALA A 89 7.09 -22.45 7.38
CA ALA A 89 7.67 -22.97 6.15
C ALA A 89 7.06 -22.27 4.93
N GLU A 90 7.84 -22.13 3.87
CA GLU A 90 7.36 -21.60 2.60
C GLU A 90 6.44 -22.60 1.90
N VAL A 91 5.33 -22.11 1.31
CA VAL A 91 4.42 -22.95 0.50
C VAL A 91 5.14 -23.39 -0.78
N GLY A 92 4.99 -24.67 -1.13
CA GLY A 92 5.72 -25.28 -2.23
C GLY A 92 7.12 -25.80 -1.86
N ALA A 93 7.64 -25.47 -0.68
CA ALA A 93 8.92 -26.01 -0.24
C ALA A 93 8.87 -27.52 -0.06
N THR A 94 9.94 -28.19 -0.47
CA THR A 94 10.09 -29.64 -0.25
C THR A 94 10.58 -29.90 1.17
N VAL A 95 9.85 -30.75 1.91
CA VAL A 95 10.26 -31.27 3.21
C VAL A 95 11.18 -32.44 3.02
N LEU A 96 12.41 -32.32 3.53
CA LEU A 96 13.43 -33.37 3.49
C LEU A 96 13.76 -33.84 4.90
N VAL A 97 13.94 -35.13 5.08
CA VAL A 97 14.44 -35.74 6.34
C VAL A 97 15.97 -35.79 6.31
N VAL A 98 16.59 -35.35 7.40
CA VAL A 98 18.03 -35.31 7.57
C VAL A 98 18.46 -36.03 8.85
N LYS A 99 19.74 -36.39 8.96
CA LYS A 99 20.25 -37.26 10.02
C LYS A 99 20.27 -36.59 11.40
N ASN A 100 20.47 -35.27 11.46
CA ASN A 100 20.65 -34.58 12.73
C ASN A 100 20.36 -33.07 12.63
N GLN A 101 20.31 -32.43 13.79
CA GLN A 101 20.04 -30.99 13.91
C GLN A 101 21.07 -30.09 13.19
N SER A 102 22.33 -30.46 13.25
CA SER A 102 23.40 -29.64 12.64
C SER A 102 23.25 -29.58 11.12
N GLU A 103 22.95 -30.73 10.51
CA GLU A 103 22.68 -30.82 9.08
C GLU A 103 21.43 -30.06 8.68
N ALA A 104 20.35 -30.19 9.46
CA ALA A 104 19.11 -29.45 9.24
C ALA A 104 19.34 -27.93 9.22
N ARG A 105 20.05 -27.42 10.23
CA ARG A 105 20.37 -25.98 10.31
C ARG A 105 21.27 -25.52 9.17
N ARG A 106 22.26 -26.31 8.79
CA ARG A 106 23.18 -25.97 7.70
C ARG A 106 22.42 -25.79 6.39
N ILE A 107 21.56 -26.76 6.03
CA ILE A 107 20.79 -26.72 4.78
C ILE A 107 19.81 -25.53 4.81
N ALA A 108 19.07 -25.33 5.89
CA ALA A 108 18.14 -24.20 6.03
C ALA A 108 18.86 -22.84 5.90
N GLN A 109 20.05 -22.69 6.51
CA GLN A 109 20.84 -21.45 6.40
C GLN A 109 21.38 -21.21 4.98
N GLU A 110 21.74 -22.29 4.28
CA GLU A 110 22.22 -22.21 2.90
C GLU A 110 21.11 -21.76 1.95
N GLN A 111 19.90 -22.32 2.11
CA GLN A 111 18.71 -21.90 1.37
C GLN A 111 18.32 -20.45 1.69
N ALA A 112 18.29 -20.06 2.97
CA ALA A 112 18.03 -18.67 3.37
C ALA A 112 19.03 -17.66 2.79
N ARG A 113 20.29 -18.06 2.60
CA ARG A 113 21.30 -17.22 1.94
C ARG A 113 21.05 -17.08 0.45
N GLN A 114 20.66 -18.17 -0.23
CA GLN A 114 20.33 -18.15 -1.66
C GLN A 114 19.11 -17.27 -1.93
N GLU A 115 18.06 -17.41 -1.13
CA GLU A 115 16.85 -16.57 -1.21
C GLU A 115 17.17 -15.07 -1.03
N LYS A 116 17.98 -14.74 -0.02
CA LYS A 116 18.46 -13.36 0.18
C LYS A 116 19.29 -12.83 -0.98
N GLN A 117 20.13 -13.67 -1.61
CA GLN A 117 20.91 -13.25 -2.76
C GLN A 117 20.05 -12.99 -4.00
N LEU A 118 18.97 -13.71 -4.18
CA LEU A 118 17.99 -13.48 -5.27
C LEU A 118 17.17 -12.20 -5.03
N GLN A 119 16.91 -11.85 -3.78
CA GLN A 119 16.21 -10.61 -3.41
C GLN A 119 17.10 -9.35 -3.45
N VAL A 120 18.43 -9.49 -3.37
CA VAL A 120 19.43 -8.39 -3.35
C VAL A 120 19.63 -7.72 -4.74
N VAL A 121 18.86 -8.05 -5.76
CA VAL A 121 18.88 -7.27 -7.02
C VAL A 121 18.19 -5.89 -6.85
N GLU A 122 17.41 -5.68 -5.83
CA GLU A 122 16.98 -4.34 -5.39
C GLU A 122 17.95 -3.84 -4.32
N ARG A 123 18.70 -2.79 -4.62
CA ARG A 123 19.63 -2.12 -3.67
C ARG A 123 18.89 -1.87 -2.36
N PRO A 124 19.45 -2.24 -1.19
CA PRO A 124 18.92 -1.77 0.07
C PRO A 124 19.04 -0.25 0.07
N MET A 125 17.94 0.45 -0.18
CA MET A 125 17.89 1.88 0.03
C MET A 125 18.19 2.14 1.51
N SER A 126 19.10 3.08 1.79
CA SER A 126 19.31 3.49 3.17
C SER A 126 18.04 4.15 3.68
N PHE A 127 17.79 4.08 4.99
CA PHE A 127 16.64 4.77 5.58
C PHE A 127 16.59 6.26 5.17
N ASP A 128 17.73 6.91 5.05
CA ASP A 128 17.85 8.31 4.64
C ASP A 128 17.49 8.53 3.15
N ASP A 129 17.88 7.61 2.25
CA ASP A 129 17.51 7.67 0.83
C ASP A 129 16.00 7.41 0.63
N PHE A 130 15.43 6.54 1.47
CA PHE A 130 13.99 6.27 1.50
C PHE A 130 13.18 7.52 1.88
N PHE A 131 13.61 8.23 2.90
CA PHE A 131 12.93 9.46 3.32
C PHE A 131 13.13 10.63 2.34
N ALA A 132 14.28 10.74 1.70
CA ALA A 132 14.56 11.78 0.70
C ALA A 132 13.71 11.61 -0.58
N GLN A 133 13.45 10.38 -1.04
CA GLN A 133 12.56 10.12 -2.19
C GLN A 133 11.07 10.24 -1.85
N ALA A 134 10.69 10.11 -0.57
CA ALA A 134 9.30 10.22 -0.14
C ALA A 134 8.71 11.64 -0.22
N GLU A 135 9.52 12.65 -0.54
CA GLU A 135 9.05 14.03 -0.71
C GLU A 135 8.50 14.34 -2.12
N GLU A 136 8.85 13.52 -3.15
CA GLU A 136 8.43 13.81 -4.54
C GLU A 136 7.14 13.12 -5.01
N LYS A 137 6.72 12.00 -4.38
CA LYS A 137 5.47 11.30 -4.74
C LYS A 137 4.67 10.96 -3.49
N ALA A 138 3.36 11.05 -3.58
CA ALA A 138 2.49 10.56 -2.51
C ALA A 138 2.66 9.04 -2.38
N LYS A 139 3.10 8.55 -1.21
CA LYS A 139 3.30 7.11 -0.93
C LYS A 139 2.40 6.64 0.19
N LEU A 140 1.84 5.44 0.05
CA LEU A 140 1.21 4.69 1.12
C LEU A 140 2.12 3.51 1.49
N LEU A 141 2.57 3.47 2.73
CA LEU A 141 3.32 2.35 3.30
C LEU A 141 2.35 1.36 3.91
N LEU A 142 2.52 0.07 3.61
CA LEU A 142 1.65 -0.99 4.11
C LEU A 142 2.43 -1.99 4.94
N ILE A 143 1.92 -2.32 6.12
CA ILE A 143 2.32 -3.52 6.87
C ILE A 143 1.19 -4.52 6.75
N LEU A 144 1.47 -5.68 6.14
CA LEU A 144 0.50 -6.72 5.86
C LEU A 144 0.74 -7.95 6.74
N LYS A 145 -0.26 -8.36 7.51
CA LYS A 145 -0.21 -9.57 8.35
C LYS A 145 -1.33 -10.52 7.93
N ALA A 146 -1.05 -11.81 7.86
CA ALA A 146 -2.06 -12.81 7.50
C ALA A 146 -2.00 -14.05 8.39
N GLY A 147 -3.08 -14.85 8.40
CA GLY A 147 -3.21 -16.04 9.22
C GLY A 147 -2.33 -17.20 8.76
N SER A 148 -2.06 -17.27 7.45
CA SER A 148 -1.24 -18.32 6.84
C SER A 148 -0.43 -17.75 5.67
N THR A 149 0.54 -18.53 5.18
CA THR A 149 1.38 -18.12 4.05
C THR A 149 0.56 -17.94 2.78
N GLY A 150 -0.37 -18.85 2.48
CA GLY A 150 -1.24 -18.74 1.31
C GLY A 150 -2.16 -17.53 1.38
N ALA A 151 -2.70 -17.21 2.57
CA ALA A 151 -3.50 -16.02 2.80
C ALA A 151 -2.66 -14.73 2.63
N LEU A 152 -1.40 -14.74 3.08
CA LEU A 152 -0.47 -13.63 2.91
C LEU A 152 -0.18 -13.35 1.43
N GLU A 153 0.16 -14.39 0.67
CA GLU A 153 0.45 -14.28 -0.76
C GLU A 153 -0.78 -13.83 -1.57
N ALA A 154 -1.97 -14.34 -1.24
CA ALA A 154 -3.21 -13.90 -1.86
C ALA A 154 -3.47 -12.40 -1.60
N ALA A 155 -3.40 -11.97 -0.34
CA ALA A 155 -3.62 -10.58 0.04
C ALA A 155 -2.57 -9.64 -0.58
N ARG A 156 -1.29 -10.07 -0.59
CA ARG A 156 -0.19 -9.33 -1.20
C ARG A 156 -0.42 -9.11 -2.69
N ARG A 157 -0.76 -10.17 -3.43
CA ARG A 157 -1.02 -10.09 -4.88
C ARG A 157 -2.16 -9.14 -5.22
N GLU A 158 -3.26 -9.21 -4.47
CA GLU A 158 -4.41 -8.32 -4.69
C GLU A 158 -4.06 -6.86 -4.41
N VAL A 159 -3.31 -6.60 -3.34
CA VAL A 159 -2.90 -5.26 -2.96
C VAL A 159 -1.85 -4.68 -3.91
N GLU A 160 -0.86 -5.46 -4.36
CA GLU A 160 0.15 -5.06 -5.35
C GLU A 160 -0.46 -4.81 -6.74
N GLY A 161 -1.63 -5.40 -7.01
CA GLY A 161 -2.40 -5.17 -8.24
C GLY A 161 -3.20 -3.87 -8.27
N LEU A 162 -3.25 -3.12 -7.16
CA LEU A 162 -3.97 -1.85 -7.09
C LEU A 162 -3.19 -0.76 -7.82
N ASP A 163 -3.85 -0.12 -8.78
CA ASP A 163 -3.34 1.07 -9.46
C ASP A 163 -4.28 2.25 -9.16
N VAL A 164 -3.81 3.19 -8.36
CA VAL A 164 -4.55 4.39 -7.96
C VAL A 164 -3.77 5.65 -8.35
N GLY A 165 -3.51 5.80 -9.66
CA GLY A 165 -2.90 7.01 -10.22
C GLY A 165 -1.53 7.34 -9.64
N ASP A 166 -1.33 8.59 -9.20
CA ASP A 166 -0.02 9.12 -8.78
C ASP A 166 0.43 8.72 -7.37
N VAL A 167 -0.28 7.82 -6.69
CA VAL A 167 0.09 7.32 -5.35
C VAL A 167 0.75 5.96 -5.46
N GLU A 168 1.97 5.85 -4.96
CA GLU A 168 2.72 4.60 -4.92
C GLU A 168 2.41 3.82 -3.64
N LEU A 169 2.08 2.53 -3.79
CA LEU A 169 1.94 1.60 -2.67
C LEU A 169 3.24 0.84 -2.44
N GLU A 170 3.74 0.87 -1.22
CA GLU A 170 4.94 0.13 -0.84
C GLU A 170 4.68 -0.74 0.39
N ILE A 171 4.95 -2.06 0.26
CA ILE A 171 4.82 -2.99 1.37
C ILE A 171 6.10 -2.94 2.22
N LEU A 172 6.02 -2.22 3.34
CA LEU A 172 7.13 -2.07 4.28
C LEU A 172 7.47 -3.38 4.99
N HIS A 173 6.45 -4.16 5.34
CA HIS A 173 6.61 -5.48 5.96
C HIS A 173 5.41 -6.37 5.66
N ALA A 174 5.69 -7.66 5.37
CA ALA A 174 4.68 -8.69 5.22
C ALA A 174 5.04 -9.91 6.08
N GLY A 175 4.08 -10.50 6.79
CA GLY A 175 4.38 -11.63 7.65
C GLY A 175 3.15 -12.40 8.13
N VAL A 176 3.39 -13.68 8.50
CA VAL A 176 2.36 -14.58 9.01
C VAL A 176 2.23 -14.42 10.53
N GLY A 177 0.99 -14.43 11.02
CA GLY A 177 0.66 -14.36 12.43
C GLY A 177 -0.08 -13.08 12.83
N MET A 178 -0.35 -12.92 14.13
CA MET A 178 -1.04 -11.76 14.69
C MET A 178 -0.25 -10.46 14.47
N ILE A 179 -0.96 -9.34 14.41
CA ILE A 179 -0.32 -8.02 14.43
C ILE A 179 0.33 -7.83 15.80
N SER A 180 1.65 -7.62 15.81
CA SER A 180 2.51 -7.59 16.98
C SER A 180 2.88 -6.17 17.41
N GLU A 181 3.44 -6.03 18.61
CA GLU A 181 4.01 -4.77 19.10
C GLU A 181 5.11 -4.23 18.14
N SER A 182 5.92 -5.13 17.57
CA SER A 182 6.99 -4.76 16.63
C SER A 182 6.42 -4.15 15.36
N ASP A 183 5.27 -4.61 14.88
CA ASP A 183 4.62 -4.05 13.67
C ASP A 183 4.12 -2.62 13.94
N ILE A 184 3.58 -2.35 15.14
CA ILE A 184 3.17 -0.99 15.55
C ILE A 184 4.38 -0.05 15.66
N LEU A 185 5.46 -0.53 16.29
CA LEU A 185 6.68 0.26 16.45
C LEU A 185 7.37 0.55 15.11
N LEU A 186 7.29 -0.37 14.15
CA LEU A 186 7.78 -0.18 12.79
C LEU A 186 6.98 0.91 12.06
N ALA A 187 5.67 0.95 12.23
CA ALA A 187 4.80 1.97 11.63
C ALA A 187 4.90 3.35 12.31
N SER A 188 5.25 3.41 13.60
CA SER A 188 5.18 4.63 14.43
C SER A 188 5.94 5.84 13.85
N PRO A 189 7.18 5.72 13.33
CA PRO A 189 7.91 6.86 12.75
C PRO A 189 7.24 7.45 11.50
N VAL A 190 6.45 6.66 10.80
CA VAL A 190 5.80 6.99 9.52
C VAL A 190 4.28 6.85 9.58
N ALA A 191 3.70 6.98 10.78
CA ALA A 191 2.31 6.68 11.09
C ALA A 191 1.31 7.40 10.16
N ASP A 192 1.61 8.65 9.78
CA ASP A 192 0.76 9.43 8.89
C ASP A 192 0.74 8.89 7.44
N LYS A 193 1.74 8.07 7.07
CA LYS A 193 1.90 7.47 5.73
C LYS A 193 1.78 5.94 5.74
N CYS A 194 1.57 5.33 6.91
CA CYS A 194 1.57 3.87 7.08
C CYS A 194 0.20 3.35 7.51
N LEU A 195 -0.19 2.22 6.92
CA LEU A 195 -1.39 1.47 7.25
C LEU A 195 -0.98 0.05 7.66
N ILE A 196 -1.50 -0.45 8.78
CA ILE A 196 -1.33 -1.84 9.18
C ILE A 196 -2.63 -2.59 8.92
N VAL A 197 -2.56 -3.64 8.11
CA VAL A 197 -3.71 -4.46 7.74
C VAL A 197 -3.46 -5.92 8.06
N GLY A 198 -4.42 -6.53 8.77
CA GLY A 198 -4.46 -7.95 9.09
C GLY A 198 -5.53 -8.69 8.32
N PHE A 199 -5.17 -9.80 7.64
CA PHE A 199 -6.09 -10.69 6.96
C PHE A 199 -6.25 -12.01 7.71
N GLY A 200 -7.45 -12.29 8.23
CA GLY A 200 -7.72 -13.50 9.01
C GLY A 200 -6.98 -13.58 10.34
N VAL A 201 -6.49 -12.47 10.87
CA VAL A 201 -5.70 -12.39 12.10
C VAL A 201 -6.31 -11.43 13.11
N LYS A 202 -5.84 -11.54 14.35
CA LYS A 202 -6.17 -10.62 15.45
C LYS A 202 -4.96 -9.75 15.79
N VAL A 203 -5.22 -8.66 16.50
CA VAL A 203 -4.18 -7.83 17.09
C VAL A 203 -3.77 -8.43 18.44
N ASP A 204 -2.46 -8.54 18.69
CA ASP A 204 -1.95 -8.98 19.99
C ASP A 204 -2.36 -7.95 21.08
N PRO A 205 -2.78 -8.40 22.28
CA PRO A 205 -3.16 -7.49 23.37
C PRO A 205 -2.06 -6.52 23.79
N LYS A 206 -0.78 -6.86 23.61
CA LYS A 206 0.33 -5.93 23.83
C LYS A 206 0.40 -4.87 22.73
N ALA A 207 0.23 -5.29 21.45
CA ALA A 207 0.18 -4.40 20.32
C ALA A 207 -0.97 -3.38 20.45
N THR A 208 -2.16 -3.81 20.89
CA THR A 208 -3.30 -2.90 21.14
C THR A 208 -2.93 -1.78 22.12
N ARG A 209 -2.24 -2.13 23.23
CA ARG A 209 -1.81 -1.11 24.23
C ARG A 209 -0.79 -0.11 23.66
N VAL A 210 0.08 -0.56 22.76
CA VAL A 210 1.05 0.32 22.11
C VAL A 210 0.35 1.20 21.08
N ALA A 211 -0.55 0.64 20.25
CA ALA A 211 -1.36 1.39 19.29
C ALA A 211 -2.21 2.49 19.96
N ASP A 212 -2.79 2.20 21.15
CA ASP A 212 -3.54 3.18 21.94
C ASP A 212 -2.68 4.36 22.41
N ARG A 213 -1.38 4.12 22.66
CA ARG A 213 -0.41 5.17 23.00
C ARG A 213 0.03 5.96 21.78
N GLU A 214 0.30 5.27 20.69
CA GLU A 214 0.76 5.80 19.40
C GLU A 214 -0.42 6.26 18.51
N LYS A 215 -1.43 6.87 19.02
CA LYS A 215 -2.76 7.26 18.45
C LYS A 215 -2.81 7.57 16.94
N ARG A 216 -1.68 7.62 16.27
CA ARG A 216 -1.52 7.94 14.83
C ARG A 216 -1.47 6.71 13.92
N VAL A 217 -1.18 5.52 14.48
CA VAL A 217 -1.02 4.29 13.68
C VAL A 217 -2.40 3.70 13.39
N ALA A 218 -2.78 3.64 12.13
CA ALA A 218 -4.03 3.03 11.69
C ALA A 218 -3.86 1.50 11.58
N VAL A 219 -4.69 0.74 12.30
CA VAL A 219 -4.66 -0.73 12.33
C VAL A 219 -6.05 -1.27 12.04
N PHE A 220 -6.17 -2.11 11.01
CA PHE A 220 -7.42 -2.74 10.61
C PHE A 220 -7.25 -4.26 10.45
N THR A 221 -8.31 -5.01 10.70
CA THR A 221 -8.33 -6.46 10.51
C THR A 221 -9.57 -6.89 9.75
N TYR A 222 -9.39 -7.74 8.75
CA TYR A 222 -10.45 -8.22 7.85
C TYR A 222 -10.47 -9.73 7.78
N GLN A 223 -11.66 -10.29 7.56
CA GLN A 223 -11.86 -11.72 7.32
C GLN A 223 -12.15 -12.01 5.84
N VAL A 224 -12.54 -11.00 5.09
CA VAL A 224 -12.83 -11.07 3.66
C VAL A 224 -11.77 -10.27 2.91
N ILE A 225 -11.19 -10.86 1.87
CA ILE A 225 -10.08 -10.25 1.13
C ILE A 225 -10.51 -8.97 0.40
N TYR A 226 -11.74 -8.93 -0.11
CA TYR A 226 -12.28 -7.77 -0.82
C TYR A 226 -12.42 -6.54 0.08
N ASP A 227 -12.82 -6.74 1.35
CA ASP A 227 -12.93 -5.64 2.33
C ASP A 227 -11.53 -5.05 2.65
N LEU A 228 -10.51 -5.91 2.70
CA LEU A 228 -9.12 -5.51 2.88
C LEU A 228 -8.65 -4.66 1.70
N VAL A 229 -8.88 -5.12 0.48
CA VAL A 229 -8.49 -4.44 -0.76
C VAL A 229 -9.17 -3.09 -0.86
N GLU A 230 -10.48 -3.02 -0.58
CA GLU A 230 -11.25 -1.78 -0.58
C GLU A 230 -10.72 -0.75 0.43
N GLU A 231 -10.30 -1.18 1.63
CA GLU A 231 -9.72 -0.26 2.62
C GLU A 231 -8.36 0.28 2.16
N VAL A 232 -7.49 -0.58 1.60
CA VAL A 232 -6.20 -0.15 1.06
C VAL A 232 -6.41 0.83 -0.10
N GLU A 233 -7.33 0.52 -1.02
CA GLU A 233 -7.69 1.41 -2.13
C GLU A 233 -8.23 2.75 -1.62
N ARG A 234 -9.10 2.74 -0.62
CA ARG A 234 -9.62 3.95 0.02
C ARG A 234 -8.52 4.78 0.67
N ALA A 235 -7.54 4.11 1.31
CA ALA A 235 -6.38 4.77 1.91
C ALA A 235 -5.46 5.39 0.85
N LEU A 236 -5.29 4.74 -0.31
CA LEU A 236 -4.58 5.28 -1.47
C LEU A 236 -5.29 6.51 -2.03
N ARG A 237 -6.61 6.43 -2.29
CA ARG A 237 -7.42 7.56 -2.81
C ARG A 237 -7.38 8.79 -1.92
N ARG A 238 -7.37 8.61 -0.59
CA ARG A 238 -7.25 9.73 0.37
C ARG A 238 -5.91 10.47 0.28
N ARG A 239 -4.91 9.91 -0.40
CA ARG A 239 -3.58 10.52 -0.60
C ARG A 239 -3.41 11.17 -1.96
N LEU A 240 -4.35 10.99 -2.88
CA LEU A 240 -4.38 11.77 -4.10
C LEU A 240 -4.51 13.24 -3.75
N ALA A 241 -3.69 14.07 -4.37
CA ALA A 241 -3.89 15.50 -4.32
C ALA A 241 -5.30 15.83 -4.85
N PRO A 242 -6.05 16.73 -4.19
CA PRO A 242 -7.34 17.14 -4.70
C PRO A 242 -7.18 17.66 -6.14
N GLU A 243 -8.08 17.23 -7.03
CA GLU A 243 -8.08 17.74 -8.40
C GLU A 243 -8.58 19.18 -8.36
N ILE A 244 -7.69 20.10 -8.73
CA ILE A 244 -8.02 21.52 -8.83
C ILE A 244 -8.75 21.73 -10.14
N THR A 245 -10.07 21.87 -10.10
CA THR A 245 -10.85 22.22 -11.27
C THR A 245 -10.98 23.73 -11.36
N GLU A 246 -10.41 24.31 -12.41
CA GLU A 246 -10.57 25.72 -12.73
C GLU A 246 -11.86 25.91 -13.55
N THR A 247 -12.82 26.63 -13.00
CA THR A 247 -14.04 27.02 -13.72
C THR A 247 -13.96 28.48 -14.09
N GLN A 248 -13.91 28.77 -15.39
CA GLN A 248 -13.94 30.17 -15.87
C GLN A 248 -15.32 30.77 -15.59
N ILE A 249 -15.36 31.83 -14.79
CA ILE A 249 -16.60 32.50 -14.37
C ILE A 249 -16.81 33.85 -15.08
N GLY A 250 -15.80 34.42 -15.73
CA GLY A 250 -15.95 35.69 -16.45
C GLY A 250 -14.75 36.07 -17.30
N ILE A 251 -14.99 37.00 -18.17
CA ILE A 251 -13.98 37.64 -19.05
C ILE A 251 -14.08 39.13 -18.91
N VAL A 252 -12.94 39.77 -18.74
CA VAL A 252 -12.84 41.20 -18.49
C VAL A 252 -11.82 41.83 -19.42
N GLU A 253 -12.10 43.00 -19.96
CA GLU A 253 -11.20 43.79 -20.81
C GLU A 253 -10.71 45.01 -20.05
N VAL A 254 -9.40 45.25 -20.07
CA VAL A 254 -8.79 46.42 -19.47
C VAL A 254 -8.96 47.62 -20.44
N ARG A 255 -9.65 48.69 -20.02
CA ARG A 255 -9.91 49.90 -20.83
C ARG A 255 -9.09 51.08 -20.37
N ASP A 256 -8.85 51.21 -19.07
CA ASP A 256 -8.12 52.31 -18.46
C ASP A 256 -7.20 51.83 -17.34
N LEU A 257 -6.22 52.69 -16.97
CA LEU A 257 -5.28 52.39 -15.88
C LEU A 257 -5.18 53.61 -14.94
N PHE A 258 -5.34 53.33 -13.64
CA PHE A 258 -5.25 54.35 -12.60
C PHE A 258 -4.09 54.04 -11.66
N LYS A 259 -3.10 54.90 -11.59
CA LYS A 259 -1.98 54.75 -10.64
C LYS A 259 -2.36 55.35 -9.29
N ILE A 260 -2.30 54.50 -8.27
CA ILE A 260 -2.55 54.85 -6.88
C ILE A 260 -1.29 54.56 -6.03
N PRO A 261 -1.14 55.13 -4.82
CA PRO A 261 0.04 54.87 -3.98
C PRO A 261 0.29 53.40 -3.67
N SER A 262 -0.76 52.55 -3.72
CA SER A 262 -0.69 51.09 -3.42
C SER A 262 -0.54 50.19 -4.66
N GLY A 263 -0.30 50.76 -5.87
CA GLY A 263 -0.12 50.02 -7.14
C GLY A 263 -0.99 50.52 -8.28
N VAL A 264 -1.21 49.70 -9.29
CA VAL A 264 -2.04 50.01 -10.46
C VAL A 264 -3.43 49.40 -10.32
N VAL A 265 -4.47 50.19 -10.50
CA VAL A 265 -5.86 49.74 -10.61
C VAL A 265 -6.23 49.75 -12.10
N ALA A 266 -6.67 48.59 -12.59
CA ALA A 266 -7.19 48.48 -13.95
C ALA A 266 -8.67 48.87 -13.98
N GLY A 267 -9.00 49.88 -14.79
CA GLY A 267 -10.37 50.20 -15.16
C GLY A 267 -10.84 49.23 -16.24
N CYS A 268 -11.79 48.39 -15.89
CA CYS A 268 -12.17 47.22 -16.66
C CYS A 268 -13.63 47.23 -17.04
N TYR A 269 -13.95 46.55 -18.13
CA TYR A 269 -15.31 46.25 -18.57
C TYR A 269 -15.52 44.74 -18.55
N VAL A 270 -16.55 44.27 -17.87
CA VAL A 270 -16.89 42.83 -17.82
C VAL A 270 -17.60 42.46 -19.12
N ALA A 271 -16.87 41.76 -20.01
CA ALA A 271 -17.38 41.38 -21.33
C ALA A 271 -18.36 40.20 -21.26
N ASP A 272 -18.06 39.22 -20.39
CA ASP A 272 -18.89 38.02 -20.19
C ASP A 272 -18.80 37.50 -18.75
N GLY A 273 -19.87 36.85 -18.30
CA GLY A 273 -19.93 36.22 -16.98
C GLY A 273 -19.94 37.20 -15.82
N ARG A 274 -19.12 36.96 -14.81
CA ARG A 274 -19.01 37.75 -13.58
C ARG A 274 -17.59 37.80 -13.06
N VAL A 275 -17.31 38.82 -12.27
CA VAL A 275 -16.05 38.99 -11.54
C VAL A 275 -16.38 38.96 -10.05
N THR A 276 -15.70 38.09 -9.29
CA THR A 276 -15.85 38.02 -7.83
C THR A 276 -14.57 38.48 -7.13
N ARG A 277 -14.70 39.07 -5.96
CA ARG A 277 -13.57 39.46 -5.13
C ARG A 277 -12.86 38.23 -4.63
N ARG A 278 -11.54 38.16 -4.78
CA ARG A 278 -10.67 36.99 -4.49
C ARG A 278 -10.77 35.82 -5.48
N ALA A 279 -11.40 36.04 -6.64
CA ALA A 279 -11.26 35.09 -7.73
C ALA A 279 -9.83 35.07 -8.25
N ASN A 280 -9.43 33.96 -8.85
CA ASN A 280 -8.19 33.87 -9.59
C ASN A 280 -8.34 34.57 -10.94
N VAL A 281 -7.26 35.18 -11.40
CA VAL A 281 -7.23 35.94 -12.66
C VAL A 281 -6.00 35.54 -13.47
N ARG A 282 -6.22 35.26 -14.75
CA ARG A 282 -5.17 35.07 -15.74
C ARG A 282 -5.16 36.27 -16.66
N VAL A 283 -4.04 36.99 -16.70
CA VAL A 283 -3.83 38.16 -17.56
C VAL A 283 -3.27 37.67 -18.89
N THR A 284 -3.96 37.97 -19.98
CA THR A 284 -3.57 37.55 -21.32
C THR A 284 -3.34 38.81 -22.20
N ARG A 285 -2.18 38.89 -22.83
CA ARG A 285 -1.77 39.99 -23.73
C ARG A 285 -1.42 39.42 -25.11
N GLY A 286 -2.15 39.82 -26.13
CA GLY A 286 -1.89 39.34 -27.50
C GLY A 286 -2.06 37.81 -27.69
N GLY A 287 -2.81 37.13 -26.79
CA GLY A 287 -3.02 35.70 -26.82
C GLY A 287 -2.04 34.89 -25.95
N GLU A 288 -1.05 35.54 -25.32
CA GLU A 288 -0.11 34.90 -24.40
C GLU A 288 -0.44 35.26 -22.96
N VAL A 289 -0.31 34.28 -22.06
CA VAL A 289 -0.51 34.48 -20.61
C VAL A 289 0.70 35.17 -20.02
N VAL A 290 0.48 36.39 -19.51
CA VAL A 290 1.53 37.26 -18.95
C VAL A 290 1.65 37.08 -17.44
N HIS A 291 0.51 36.83 -16.76
CA HIS A 291 0.48 36.66 -15.30
C HIS A 291 -0.74 35.82 -14.86
N VAL A 292 -0.58 35.10 -13.77
CA VAL A 292 -1.66 34.41 -13.05
C VAL A 292 -1.57 34.80 -11.58
N GLY A 293 -2.68 35.24 -11.02
CA GLY A 293 -2.72 35.68 -9.61
C GLY A 293 -4.16 35.79 -9.11
N GLU A 294 -4.36 36.48 -7.98
CA GLU A 294 -5.67 36.69 -7.36
C GLU A 294 -6.10 38.15 -7.51
N ILE A 295 -7.41 38.41 -7.48
CA ILE A 295 -7.97 39.77 -7.43
C ILE A 295 -7.81 40.31 -6.01
N ALA A 296 -6.89 41.25 -5.83
CA ALA A 296 -6.62 41.89 -4.54
C ALA A 296 -7.75 42.86 -4.12
N SER A 297 -8.35 43.59 -5.07
CA SER A 297 -9.49 44.45 -4.81
C SER A 297 -10.41 44.55 -6.01
N LEU A 298 -11.72 44.68 -5.75
CA LEU A 298 -12.76 44.87 -6.77
C LEU A 298 -13.64 46.01 -6.31
N ARG A 299 -13.73 47.07 -7.17
CA ARG A 299 -14.50 48.28 -6.91
C ARG A 299 -15.43 48.62 -8.05
N ARG A 300 -16.52 49.23 -7.72
CA ARG A 300 -17.39 49.87 -8.70
C ARG A 300 -17.62 51.33 -8.29
N PHE A 301 -17.12 52.24 -9.13
CA PHE A 301 -16.95 53.64 -8.75
C PHE A 301 -16.04 53.77 -7.50
N GLU A 302 -16.57 54.30 -6.39
CA GLU A 302 -15.82 54.46 -5.13
C GLU A 302 -16.07 53.33 -4.12
N ASP A 303 -17.05 52.45 -4.38
CA ASP A 303 -17.51 51.42 -3.46
C ASP A 303 -16.81 50.07 -3.69
N ASP A 304 -16.35 49.45 -2.61
CA ASP A 304 -15.88 48.07 -2.64
C ASP A 304 -17.09 47.12 -2.83
N VAL A 305 -17.03 46.26 -3.85
CA VAL A 305 -18.10 45.32 -4.19
C VAL A 305 -17.59 43.86 -4.09
N ARG A 306 -18.53 42.95 -3.88
CA ARG A 306 -18.22 41.53 -3.82
C ARG A 306 -18.22 40.86 -5.21
N GLU A 307 -19.08 41.37 -6.10
CA GLU A 307 -19.30 40.81 -7.44
C GLU A 307 -19.68 41.92 -8.41
N VAL A 308 -19.24 41.78 -9.68
CA VAL A 308 -19.66 42.65 -10.82
C VAL A 308 -20.05 41.71 -11.97
N GLN A 309 -21.24 41.92 -12.54
CA GLN A 309 -21.78 41.15 -13.66
C GLN A 309 -21.43 41.74 -15.01
N ALA A 310 -21.55 40.89 -16.06
CA ALA A 310 -21.34 41.31 -17.44
C ALA A 310 -22.10 42.59 -17.83
N GLY A 311 -21.52 43.40 -18.73
CA GLY A 311 -22.06 44.66 -19.18
C GLY A 311 -21.80 45.86 -18.25
N ARG A 312 -21.00 45.67 -17.19
CA ARG A 312 -20.69 46.74 -16.22
C ARG A 312 -19.20 47.06 -16.16
N GLU A 313 -18.89 48.27 -15.78
CA GLU A 313 -17.52 48.69 -15.52
C GLU A 313 -17.15 48.46 -14.05
N CYS A 314 -15.85 48.14 -13.84
CA CYS A 314 -15.28 47.97 -12.52
C CYS A 314 -13.80 48.33 -12.49
N GLY A 315 -13.31 48.68 -11.32
CA GLY A 315 -11.88 48.80 -11.02
C GLY A 315 -11.39 47.59 -10.32
N LEU A 316 -10.39 46.90 -10.84
CA LEU A 316 -9.77 45.76 -10.16
C LEU A 316 -8.26 45.92 -10.05
N ARG A 317 -7.68 45.29 -9.03
CA ARG A 317 -6.25 45.18 -8.86
C ARG A 317 -5.85 43.71 -8.76
N VAL A 318 -4.85 43.34 -9.55
CA VAL A 318 -4.25 41.99 -9.48
C VAL A 318 -3.18 41.99 -8.42
N GLN A 319 -3.15 40.95 -7.58
CA GLN A 319 -2.18 40.82 -6.52
C GLN A 319 -0.78 40.54 -7.08
N GLY A 320 0.19 41.38 -6.68
CA GLY A 320 1.60 41.19 -7.08
C GLY A 320 1.92 41.51 -8.55
N PHE A 321 0.98 42.12 -9.31
CA PHE A 321 1.19 42.46 -10.71
C PHE A 321 0.73 43.89 -11.04
N ASP A 322 1.68 44.78 -11.28
CA ASP A 322 1.44 46.18 -11.58
C ASP A 322 1.69 46.57 -13.10
N ASP A 323 2.10 45.56 -13.92
CA ASP A 323 2.35 45.76 -15.38
C ASP A 323 1.13 45.46 -16.25
N VAL A 324 -0.06 45.72 -15.73
CA VAL A 324 -1.30 45.63 -16.52
C VAL A 324 -1.32 46.73 -17.58
N GLN A 325 -1.76 46.43 -18.80
CA GLN A 325 -1.84 47.37 -19.92
C GLN A 325 -3.27 47.45 -20.47
N VAL A 326 -3.56 48.61 -21.09
CA VAL A 326 -4.84 48.80 -21.80
C VAL A 326 -4.89 47.82 -22.98
N GLY A 327 -5.99 47.09 -23.10
CA GLY A 327 -6.17 46.00 -24.07
C GLY A 327 -5.84 44.60 -23.57
N ASP A 328 -5.32 44.46 -22.33
CA ASP A 328 -5.17 43.14 -21.71
C ASP A 328 -6.55 42.50 -21.47
N ARG A 329 -6.61 41.21 -21.67
CA ARG A 329 -7.80 40.41 -21.36
C ARG A 329 -7.55 39.63 -20.07
N LEU A 330 -8.49 39.77 -19.15
CA LEU A 330 -8.45 39.08 -17.85
C LEU A 330 -9.49 37.96 -17.84
N GLU A 331 -9.03 36.74 -17.74
CA GLU A 331 -9.87 35.56 -17.56
C GLU A 331 -10.01 35.31 -16.06
N ILE A 332 -11.25 35.35 -15.57
CA ILE A 332 -11.58 35.16 -14.16
C ILE A 332 -12.03 33.76 -13.96
N PHE A 333 -11.43 33.07 -12.99
CA PHE A 333 -11.79 31.68 -12.67
C PHE A 333 -11.87 31.44 -11.16
N GLU A 334 -12.73 30.53 -10.80
CA GLU A 334 -12.84 29.97 -9.45
C GLU A 334 -12.20 28.59 -9.45
N THR A 335 -11.48 28.31 -8.37
CA THR A 335 -10.80 27.04 -8.17
C THR A 335 -11.61 26.26 -7.16
N GLU A 336 -12.17 25.11 -7.54
CA GLU A 336 -12.79 24.16 -6.62
C GLU A 336 -11.89 22.95 -6.45
N GLU A 337 -11.61 22.60 -5.20
CA GLU A 337 -10.98 21.34 -4.85
C GLU A 337 -12.03 20.23 -4.90
N VAL A 338 -11.96 19.38 -5.92
CA VAL A 338 -12.82 18.19 -6.03
C VAL A 338 -12.07 17.00 -5.43
N ALA A 339 -12.60 16.45 -4.33
CA ALA A 339 -12.10 15.20 -3.77
C ALA A 339 -12.38 14.06 -4.76
N ARG A 340 -11.33 13.35 -5.21
CA ARG A 340 -11.44 12.14 -6.04
C ARG A 340 -11.85 10.91 -5.24
#